data_12fa045500e262d9c728337fe83e0c6b
#
_entry.id   12fa045500e262d9c728337fe83e0c6b
#
_cell.length_a   1.000
_cell.length_b   1.000
_cell.length_c   1.000
_cell.angle_alpha   90.00
_cell.angle_beta   90.00
_cell.angle_gamma   90.00
#
_symmetry.space_group_name_H-M   'P 1'
#
loop_
_entity.id
_entity.type
_entity.pdbx_description
1 polymer ?
#
loop_
_entity_poly.entity_id
_entity_poly.type
_entity_poly.pdbx_seq_one_letter_code
_entity_poly.pdbx_strand_id
1 'polypeptide(L)'
;MKNIFYSLLLITLFTNCSNNAAKEKALADQKNAALIQARLNQVVGIARVEPENEIIQSASPVSGIVSKILKKENDAVKEGEAILEMDNRIEAAKCQQLLDAVMTQEAQIKMDEAAIQEYRAKYSNAVSESERLQRLLAKGAETQQAVDDANTNLQSFQSNLNRLNAGVAVSKSKLAETRSALEVAKREKDQKIIRSPVDGKILEITALIGSSLDTKQSFAQIRPIGKTIAVCEVDELFADKVNDGQKAWIRKFGSLDTLSTGTVFFSSSLLKKKSLFTDQAGEKEDRRVREIKIMLDHPEKLLLNSRVECVIDISGNTKN
;
A
#
# COMPACT_ATOMS: atom_id res chain seq x y z
N MET A 1 19.68 -101.39 -12.28
CA MET A 1 18.61 -100.43 -12.65
C MET A 1 18.32 -99.44 -11.55
N LYS A 2 19.34 -98.86 -10.92
CA LYS A 2 19.12 -97.90 -9.78
C LYS A 2 19.84 -96.54 -9.92
N ASN A 3 20.61 -96.37 -11.00
CA ASN A 3 21.46 -95.15 -11.17
C ASN A 3 21.00 -94.21 -12.30
N ILE A 4 19.86 -94.44 -12.94
CA ILE A 4 19.35 -93.54 -14.03
C ILE A 4 18.31 -92.54 -13.49
N PHE A 5 17.74 -92.75 -12.32
CA PHE A 5 16.67 -91.87 -11.77
C PHE A 5 17.19 -90.62 -11.06
N TYR A 6 18.48 -90.57 -10.66
CA TYR A 6 19.05 -89.39 -9.96
C TYR A 6 19.59 -88.31 -10.90
N SER A 7 19.84 -88.64 -12.19
CA SER A 7 20.35 -87.65 -13.14
C SER A 7 19.28 -86.73 -13.73
N LEU A 8 18.00 -87.15 -13.69
CA LEU A 8 16.91 -86.34 -14.27
C LEU A 8 16.32 -85.33 -13.32
N LEU A 9 16.57 -85.40 -12.01
CA LEU A 9 16.04 -84.52 -11.03
C LEU A 9 16.90 -83.26 -10.79
N LEU A 10 18.16 -83.26 -11.30
CA LEU A 10 19.07 -82.10 -11.05
C LEU A 10 19.02 -81.03 -12.15
N ILE A 11 18.38 -81.34 -13.33
CA ILE A 11 18.29 -80.38 -14.43
C ILE A 11 17.11 -79.40 -14.33
N THR A 12 16.08 -79.69 -13.51
CA THR A 12 14.90 -78.88 -13.40
C THR A 12 15.06 -77.67 -12.36
N LEU A 13 16.11 -77.67 -11.56
CA LEU A 13 16.36 -76.60 -10.55
C LEU A 13 17.15 -75.41 -11.12
N PHE A 14 17.80 -75.51 -12.27
CA PHE A 14 18.58 -74.40 -12.86
C PHE A 14 17.79 -73.47 -13.81
N THR A 15 16.60 -73.86 -14.27
CA THR A 15 15.82 -73.04 -15.24
C THR A 15 14.96 -71.97 -14.56
N ASN A 16 14.77 -71.99 -13.23
CA ASN A 16 13.90 -71.03 -12.54
C ASN A 16 14.65 -69.78 -12.06
N CYS A 17 15.98 -69.76 -11.96
CA CYS A 17 16.77 -68.58 -11.54
C CYS A 17 17.01 -67.58 -12.69
N SER A 18 17.03 -68.00 -13.94
CA SER A 18 17.29 -67.10 -15.06
C SER A 18 16.09 -66.21 -15.43
N ASN A 19 14.85 -66.67 -15.13
CA ASN A 19 13.64 -65.93 -15.44
C ASN A 19 13.36 -64.78 -14.45
N ASN A 20 13.84 -64.84 -13.21
CA ASN A 20 13.67 -63.78 -12.23
C ASN A 20 14.64 -62.60 -12.47
N ALA A 21 15.90 -62.90 -12.80
CA ALA A 21 16.90 -61.88 -13.14
C ALA A 21 16.54 -61.11 -14.44
N ALA A 22 15.97 -61.81 -15.45
CA ALA A 22 15.49 -61.18 -16.68
C ALA A 22 14.26 -60.30 -16.43
N LYS A 23 13.34 -60.71 -15.53
CA LYS A 23 12.18 -59.89 -15.13
C LYS A 23 12.57 -58.67 -14.29
N GLU A 24 13.52 -58.78 -13.36
CA GLU A 24 14.04 -57.66 -12.62
C GLU A 24 14.76 -56.64 -13.51
N LYS A 25 15.55 -57.12 -14.46
CA LYS A 25 16.21 -56.23 -15.42
C LYS A 25 15.21 -55.52 -16.32
N ALA A 26 14.20 -56.21 -16.85
CA ALA A 26 13.13 -55.63 -17.64
C ALA A 26 12.31 -54.61 -16.86
N LEU A 27 12.04 -54.86 -15.55
CA LEU A 27 11.36 -53.92 -14.67
C LEU A 27 12.20 -52.68 -14.34
N ALA A 28 13.53 -52.86 -14.19
CA ALA A 28 14.49 -51.78 -13.99
C ALA A 28 14.63 -50.91 -15.26
N ASP A 29 14.69 -51.55 -16.42
CA ASP A 29 14.76 -50.85 -17.72
C ASP A 29 13.47 -50.11 -18.05
N GLN A 30 12.29 -50.68 -17.73
CA GLN A 30 11.00 -49.98 -17.81
C GLN A 30 10.92 -48.80 -16.86
N LYS A 31 11.41 -48.93 -15.63
CA LYS A 31 11.46 -47.87 -14.63
C LYS A 31 12.39 -46.74 -15.07
N ASN A 32 13.55 -47.09 -15.63
CA ASN A 32 14.51 -46.13 -16.17
C ASN A 32 13.96 -45.41 -17.41
N ALA A 33 13.31 -46.13 -18.34
CA ALA A 33 12.67 -45.54 -19.50
C ALA A 33 11.53 -44.59 -19.10
N ALA A 34 10.71 -44.97 -18.13
CA ALA A 34 9.65 -44.09 -17.59
C ALA A 34 10.22 -42.82 -16.90
N LEU A 35 11.34 -42.97 -16.16
CA LEU A 35 12.04 -41.83 -15.53
C LEU A 35 12.67 -40.89 -16.60
N ILE A 36 13.22 -41.42 -17.66
CA ILE A 36 13.78 -40.63 -18.76
C ILE A 36 12.64 -39.89 -19.49
N GLN A 37 11.53 -40.57 -19.79
CA GLN A 37 10.36 -39.95 -20.40
C GLN A 37 9.72 -38.89 -19.52
N ALA A 38 9.63 -39.11 -18.21
CA ALA A 38 9.16 -38.12 -17.26
C ALA A 38 10.06 -36.88 -17.22
N ARG A 39 11.38 -37.05 -17.38
CA ARG A 39 12.33 -35.92 -17.46
C ARG A 39 12.24 -35.13 -18.76
N LEU A 40 11.89 -35.79 -19.88
CA LEU A 40 11.69 -35.14 -21.17
C LEU A 40 10.44 -34.27 -21.23
N ASN A 41 9.47 -34.53 -20.34
CA ASN A 41 8.21 -33.81 -20.26
C ASN A 41 8.21 -32.73 -19.16
N GLN A 42 9.37 -32.37 -18.64
CA GLN A 42 9.51 -31.37 -17.57
C GLN A 42 10.55 -30.31 -17.95
N VAL A 43 10.24 -29.07 -17.66
CA VAL A 43 11.19 -27.94 -17.71
C VAL A 43 11.54 -27.55 -16.30
N VAL A 44 12.84 -27.47 -16.02
CA VAL A 44 13.35 -27.06 -14.72
C VAL A 44 13.92 -25.64 -14.83
N GLY A 45 13.45 -24.75 -13.98
CA GLY A 45 13.95 -23.39 -13.85
C GLY A 45 14.32 -23.07 -12.41
N ILE A 46 15.01 -21.97 -12.22
CA ILE A 46 15.31 -21.43 -10.89
C ILE A 46 14.26 -20.35 -10.60
N ALA A 47 13.72 -20.37 -9.39
CA ALA A 47 12.70 -19.42 -9.01
C ALA A 47 13.03 -18.73 -7.69
N ARG A 48 12.43 -17.55 -7.51
CA ARG A 48 12.39 -16.83 -6.24
C ARG A 48 10.94 -16.77 -5.77
N VAL A 49 10.75 -16.98 -4.49
CA VAL A 49 9.44 -16.86 -3.84
C VAL A 49 9.18 -15.39 -3.52
N GLU A 50 8.12 -14.84 -4.11
CA GLU A 50 7.75 -13.42 -3.96
C GLU A 50 6.26 -13.28 -3.65
N PRO A 51 5.81 -12.18 -3.04
CA PRO A 51 4.39 -11.87 -3.01
C PRO A 51 3.90 -11.51 -4.42
N GLU A 52 2.64 -11.79 -4.72
CA GLU A 52 2.01 -11.42 -6.00
C GLU A 52 2.06 -9.91 -6.23
N ASN A 53 1.81 -9.14 -5.17
CA ASN A 53 1.97 -7.69 -5.14
C ASN A 53 3.39 -7.35 -4.68
N GLU A 54 4.02 -6.40 -5.35
CA GLU A 54 5.38 -5.96 -5.00
C GLU A 54 5.47 -5.48 -3.55
N ILE A 55 6.61 -5.74 -2.90
CA ILE A 55 6.92 -5.24 -1.56
C ILE A 55 7.05 -3.73 -1.63
N ILE A 56 6.25 -3.03 -0.83
CA ILE A 56 6.25 -1.58 -0.78
C ILE A 56 7.35 -1.10 0.15
N GLN A 57 8.22 -0.25 -0.40
CA GLN A 57 9.21 0.50 0.36
C GLN A 57 8.53 1.74 0.94
N SER A 58 8.11 1.68 2.20
CA SER A 58 7.49 2.83 2.87
C SER A 58 8.55 3.86 3.19
N ALA A 59 8.37 5.07 2.65
CA ALA A 59 9.29 6.19 2.83
C ALA A 59 8.62 7.33 3.61
N SER A 60 9.43 8.14 4.28
CA SER A 60 8.93 9.31 4.99
C SER A 60 8.57 10.44 4.03
N PRO A 61 7.37 11.04 4.12
CA PRO A 61 7.00 12.21 3.33
C PRO A 61 7.65 13.51 3.83
N VAL A 62 8.12 13.53 5.07
CA VAL A 62 8.73 14.69 5.73
C VAL A 62 10.00 14.28 6.48
N SER A 63 10.90 15.23 6.71
CA SER A 63 12.05 15.01 7.58
C SER A 63 11.69 15.23 9.06
N GLY A 64 12.38 14.52 9.95
CA GLY A 64 12.20 14.68 11.39
C GLY A 64 12.89 13.61 12.21
N ILE A 65 12.78 13.72 13.53
CA ILE A 65 13.33 12.75 14.49
C ILE A 65 12.21 11.78 14.89
N VAL A 66 12.47 10.49 14.85
CA VAL A 66 11.53 9.45 15.28
C VAL A 66 11.34 9.52 16.79
N SER A 67 10.11 9.80 17.23
CA SER A 67 9.76 9.87 18.65
C SER A 67 9.23 8.54 19.18
N LYS A 68 8.45 7.82 18.36
CA LYS A 68 7.85 6.53 18.73
C LYS A 68 7.75 5.61 17.51
N ILE A 69 7.90 4.32 17.76
CA ILE A 69 7.59 3.26 16.80
C ILE A 69 6.39 2.50 17.36
N LEU A 70 5.27 2.52 16.62
CA LEU A 70 3.99 1.98 17.06
C LEU A 70 3.76 0.53 16.62
N LYS A 71 4.51 0.09 15.62
CA LYS A 71 4.43 -1.25 15.03
C LYS A 71 5.79 -1.91 15.03
N LYS A 72 5.79 -3.24 15.03
CA LYS A 72 7.01 -4.07 14.99
C LYS A 72 7.06 -4.88 13.69
N GLU A 73 8.21 -5.43 13.41
CA GLU A 73 8.36 -6.44 12.36
C GLU A 73 7.41 -7.61 12.59
N ASN A 74 6.83 -8.10 11.52
CA ASN A 74 5.80 -9.13 11.48
C ASN A 74 4.40 -8.69 11.96
N ASP A 75 4.17 -7.45 12.38
CA ASP A 75 2.83 -6.95 12.68
C ASP A 75 2.00 -6.78 11.39
N ALA A 76 0.71 -7.08 11.50
CA ALA A 76 -0.26 -6.72 10.49
C ALA A 76 -0.60 -5.24 10.58
N VAL A 77 -0.76 -4.58 9.44
CA VAL A 77 -1.16 -3.18 9.33
C VAL A 77 -2.27 -3.01 8.32
N LYS A 78 -3.15 -2.05 8.58
CA LYS A 78 -4.18 -1.59 7.65
C LYS A 78 -3.74 -0.31 6.95
N GLU A 79 -4.30 -0.05 5.79
CA GLU A 79 -4.14 1.24 5.11
C GLU A 79 -4.54 2.39 6.05
N GLY A 80 -3.70 3.42 6.13
CA GLY A 80 -3.88 4.56 7.04
C GLY A 80 -3.51 4.29 8.50
N GLU A 81 -3.16 3.08 8.90
CA GLU A 81 -2.74 2.78 10.27
C GLU A 81 -1.33 3.31 10.55
N ALA A 82 -1.15 3.96 11.71
CA ALA A 82 0.12 4.58 12.09
C ALA A 82 1.20 3.52 12.37
N ILE A 83 2.37 3.69 11.75
CA ILE A 83 3.55 2.83 11.94
C ILE A 83 4.53 3.47 12.92
N LEU A 84 4.82 4.76 12.76
CA LEU A 84 5.69 5.52 13.64
C LEU A 84 5.24 6.96 13.76
N GLU A 85 5.66 7.63 14.83
CA GLU A 85 5.47 9.06 15.09
C GLU A 85 6.83 9.76 15.12
N MET A 86 6.90 10.90 14.48
CA MET A 86 8.03 11.85 14.59
C MET A 86 7.76 12.87 15.68
N ASP A 87 8.80 13.55 16.14
CA ASP A 87 8.66 14.70 17.03
C ASP A 87 7.85 15.80 16.33
N ASN A 88 6.72 16.14 16.92
CA ASN A 88 5.75 17.09 16.37
C ASN A 88 5.45 18.23 17.35
N ARG A 89 6.32 18.45 18.34
CA ARG A 89 6.08 19.45 19.40
C ARG A 89 5.96 20.87 18.84
N ILE A 90 6.73 21.21 17.82
CA ILE A 90 6.71 22.51 17.14
C ILE A 90 5.39 22.68 16.39
N GLU A 91 4.99 21.68 15.59
CA GLU A 91 3.75 21.69 14.82
C GLU A 91 2.53 21.70 15.76
N ALA A 92 2.58 20.99 16.88
CA ALA A 92 1.54 21.00 17.89
C ALA A 92 1.39 22.39 18.55
N ALA A 93 2.50 23.06 18.88
CA ALA A 93 2.49 24.41 19.42
C ALA A 93 1.92 25.42 18.40
N LYS A 94 2.30 25.31 17.11
CA LYS A 94 1.76 26.13 16.02
C LYS A 94 0.25 25.94 15.86
N CYS A 95 -0.24 24.69 15.91
CA CYS A 95 -1.67 24.41 15.90
C CYS A 95 -2.41 25.08 17.06
N GLN A 96 -1.85 24.99 18.28
CA GLN A 96 -2.46 25.61 19.44
C GLN A 96 -2.50 27.13 19.30
N GLN A 97 -1.40 27.78 18.89
CA GLN A 97 -1.35 29.22 18.65
C GLN A 97 -2.43 29.69 17.67
N LEU A 98 -2.61 28.95 16.55
CA LEU A 98 -3.62 29.30 15.55
C LEU A 98 -5.05 29.03 16.06
N LEU A 99 -5.24 28.00 16.89
CA LEU A 99 -6.53 27.75 17.55
C LEU A 99 -6.91 28.92 18.48
N ASP A 100 -5.97 29.41 19.28
CA ASP A 100 -6.18 30.54 20.17
C ASP A 100 -6.48 31.82 19.36
N ALA A 101 -5.80 31.99 18.20
CA ALA A 101 -6.09 33.12 17.31
C ALA A 101 -7.50 33.05 16.71
N VAL A 102 -7.99 31.85 16.34
CA VAL A 102 -9.39 31.63 15.90
C VAL A 102 -10.36 32.02 17.00
N MET A 103 -10.14 31.56 18.23
CA MET A 103 -11.01 31.88 19.37
C MET A 103 -11.05 33.41 19.65
N THR A 104 -9.90 34.08 19.57
CA THR A 104 -9.79 35.53 19.73
C THR A 104 -10.59 36.24 18.63
N GLN A 105 -10.47 35.84 17.40
CA GLN A 105 -11.20 36.45 16.27
C GLN A 105 -12.71 36.22 16.37
N GLU A 106 -13.14 35.05 16.84
CA GLU A 106 -14.56 34.77 17.12
C GLU A 106 -15.12 35.62 18.21
N ALA A 107 -14.35 35.89 19.29
CA ALA A 107 -14.75 36.80 20.36
C ALA A 107 -14.88 38.25 19.83
N GLN A 108 -13.95 38.69 18.98
CA GLN A 108 -14.01 40.02 18.37
C GLN A 108 -15.28 40.18 17.52
N ILE A 109 -15.63 39.19 16.71
CA ILE A 109 -16.87 39.22 15.90
C ILE A 109 -18.10 39.34 16.78
N LYS A 110 -18.16 38.63 17.92
CA LYS A 110 -19.29 38.76 18.88
C LYS A 110 -19.41 40.18 19.47
N MET A 111 -18.25 40.81 19.77
CA MET A 111 -18.25 42.21 20.23
C MET A 111 -18.75 43.15 19.13
N ASP A 112 -18.30 42.98 17.89
CA ASP A 112 -18.71 43.80 16.75
C ASP A 112 -20.22 43.59 16.47
N GLU A 113 -20.74 42.38 16.54
CA GLU A 113 -22.17 42.07 16.42
C GLU A 113 -23.02 42.67 17.54
N ALA A 114 -22.50 42.72 18.77
CA ALA A 114 -23.17 43.41 19.89
C ALA A 114 -23.28 44.93 19.64
N ALA A 115 -22.22 45.53 19.10
CA ALA A 115 -22.24 46.96 18.74
C ALA A 115 -23.27 47.24 17.64
N ILE A 116 -23.43 46.33 16.67
CA ILE A 116 -24.48 46.43 15.62
C ILE A 116 -25.87 46.41 16.27
N GLN A 117 -26.14 45.56 17.24
CA GLN A 117 -27.45 45.54 17.95
C GLN A 117 -27.74 46.85 18.66
N GLU A 118 -26.75 47.44 19.32
CA GLU A 118 -26.87 48.75 19.96
C GLU A 118 -27.26 49.82 18.94
N TYR A 119 -26.48 49.92 17.83
CA TYR A 119 -26.76 50.92 16.81
C TYR A 119 -28.08 50.68 16.07
N ARG A 120 -28.53 49.41 15.90
CA ARG A 120 -29.83 49.06 15.35
C ARG A 120 -30.99 49.58 16.20
N ALA A 121 -30.86 49.52 17.53
CA ALA A 121 -31.84 50.11 18.44
C ALA A 121 -31.87 51.66 18.31
N LYS A 122 -30.70 52.33 18.23
CA LYS A 122 -30.63 53.77 18.01
C LYS A 122 -31.25 54.20 16.70
N TYR A 123 -30.99 53.45 15.61
CA TYR A 123 -31.59 53.66 14.29
C TYR A 123 -33.11 53.49 14.33
N SER A 124 -33.63 52.43 14.95
CA SER A 124 -35.07 52.19 15.08
C SER A 124 -35.79 53.33 15.80
N ASN A 125 -35.14 53.88 16.89
CA ASN A 125 -35.67 55.02 17.60
C ASN A 125 -35.67 56.28 16.71
N ALA A 126 -34.61 56.53 15.94
CA ALA A 126 -34.51 57.67 15.05
C ALA A 126 -35.56 57.59 13.89
N VAL A 127 -35.85 56.39 13.39
CA VAL A 127 -36.95 56.16 12.40
C VAL A 127 -38.28 56.60 13.00
N SER A 128 -38.59 56.10 14.22
CA SER A 128 -39.86 56.42 14.89
C SER A 128 -39.99 57.91 15.19
N GLU A 129 -38.90 58.57 15.54
CA GLU A 129 -38.87 60.03 15.81
C GLU A 129 -39.07 60.82 14.53
N SER A 130 -38.36 60.51 13.45
CA SER A 130 -38.54 61.18 12.14
C SER A 130 -39.98 61.03 11.63
N GLU A 131 -40.57 59.85 11.71
CA GLU A 131 -41.98 59.63 11.32
C GLU A 131 -42.97 60.43 12.20
N ARG A 132 -42.68 60.53 13.49
CA ARG A 132 -43.50 61.33 14.44
C ARG A 132 -43.49 62.79 14.04
N LEU A 133 -42.30 63.38 13.84
CA LEU A 133 -42.14 64.79 13.49
C LEU A 133 -42.74 65.11 12.14
N GLN A 134 -42.59 64.22 11.15
CA GLN A 134 -43.24 64.37 9.82
C GLN A 134 -44.80 64.46 9.95
N ARG A 135 -45.38 63.59 10.82
CA ARG A 135 -46.83 63.64 11.08
C ARG A 135 -47.25 64.95 11.81
N LEU A 136 -46.45 65.49 12.70
CA LEU A 136 -46.70 66.74 13.40
C LEU A 136 -46.57 67.92 12.47
N LEU A 137 -45.57 67.98 11.61
CA LEU A 137 -45.42 68.96 10.57
C LEU A 137 -46.63 69.04 9.63
N ALA A 138 -47.13 67.88 9.19
CA ALA A 138 -48.33 67.82 8.34
C ALA A 138 -49.58 68.36 9.02
N LYS A 139 -49.60 68.46 10.35
CA LYS A 139 -50.68 69.03 11.17
C LYS A 139 -50.38 70.49 11.56
N GLY A 140 -49.27 71.06 11.14
CA GLY A 140 -48.86 72.42 11.52
C GLY A 140 -48.37 72.58 12.95
N ALA A 141 -48.07 71.45 13.63
CA ALA A 141 -47.65 71.44 15.05
C ALA A 141 -46.13 71.28 15.24
N GLU A 142 -45.33 71.36 14.16
CA GLU A 142 -43.87 71.28 14.18
C GLU A 142 -43.24 72.10 13.03
N THR A 143 -41.93 72.35 13.11
CA THR A 143 -41.17 73.09 12.09
C THR A 143 -40.50 72.17 11.07
N GLN A 144 -40.25 72.72 9.85
CA GLN A 144 -39.49 71.99 8.83
C GLN A 144 -38.07 71.68 9.29
N GLN A 145 -37.46 72.59 10.03
CA GLN A 145 -36.12 72.43 10.60
C GLN A 145 -36.02 71.21 11.50
N ALA A 146 -37.01 70.96 12.38
CA ALA A 146 -37.03 69.82 13.28
C ALA A 146 -37.09 68.48 12.50
N VAL A 147 -37.86 68.43 11.40
CA VAL A 147 -37.91 67.26 10.51
C VAL A 147 -36.57 67.02 9.81
N ASP A 148 -35.96 68.09 9.31
CA ASP A 148 -34.66 68.02 8.58
C ASP A 148 -33.54 67.53 9.54
N ASP A 149 -33.51 68.01 10.79
CA ASP A 149 -32.57 67.56 11.81
C ASP A 149 -32.76 66.08 12.16
N ALA A 150 -34.00 65.64 12.34
CA ALA A 150 -34.33 64.23 12.59
C ALA A 150 -33.92 63.31 11.40
N ASN A 151 -34.16 63.73 10.20
CA ASN A 151 -33.73 63.00 8.99
C ASN A 151 -32.18 62.92 8.88
N THR A 152 -31.48 63.97 9.20
CA THR A 152 -30.02 63.98 9.22
C THR A 152 -29.48 63.02 10.29
N ASN A 153 -30.09 63.00 11.48
CA ASN A 153 -29.76 62.03 12.53
C ASN A 153 -30.02 60.60 12.11
N LEU A 154 -31.18 60.33 11.50
CA LEU A 154 -31.53 59.00 10.94
C LEU A 154 -30.49 58.55 9.93
N GLN A 155 -30.11 59.42 8.98
CA GLN A 155 -29.10 59.10 7.97
C GLN A 155 -27.73 58.82 8.59
N SER A 156 -27.37 59.53 9.66
CA SER A 156 -26.14 59.28 10.42
C SER A 156 -26.11 57.89 11.05
N PHE A 157 -27.19 57.45 11.70
CA PHE A 157 -27.29 56.11 12.26
C PHE A 157 -27.28 55.05 11.19
N GLN A 158 -27.95 55.23 10.06
CA GLN A 158 -27.93 54.33 8.92
C GLN A 158 -26.50 54.13 8.36
N SER A 159 -25.77 55.25 8.20
CA SER A 159 -24.40 55.24 7.72
C SER A 159 -23.45 54.48 8.69
N ASN A 160 -23.64 54.68 9.99
CA ASN A 160 -22.89 53.95 11.01
C ASN A 160 -23.20 52.46 11.03
N LEU A 161 -24.47 52.04 10.86
CA LEU A 161 -24.83 50.65 10.74
C LEU A 161 -24.17 49.98 9.51
N ASN A 162 -24.20 50.66 8.39
CA ASN A 162 -23.54 50.19 7.16
C ASN A 162 -22.04 49.97 7.37
N ARG A 163 -21.37 50.92 8.03
CA ARG A 163 -19.94 50.86 8.40
C ARG A 163 -19.66 49.68 9.33
N LEU A 164 -20.48 49.49 10.38
CA LEU A 164 -20.32 48.38 11.33
C LEU A 164 -20.55 47.01 10.65
N ASN A 165 -21.58 46.91 9.81
CA ASN A 165 -21.81 45.67 9.05
C ASN A 165 -20.64 45.34 8.10
N ALA A 166 -20.07 46.35 7.45
CA ALA A 166 -18.86 46.15 6.64
C ALA A 166 -17.66 45.70 7.51
N GLY A 167 -17.52 46.27 8.71
CA GLY A 167 -16.50 45.85 9.69
C GLY A 167 -16.63 44.37 10.07
N VAL A 168 -17.86 43.92 10.41
CA VAL A 168 -18.11 42.49 10.69
C VAL A 168 -17.78 41.60 9.51
N ALA A 169 -18.08 42.03 8.27
CA ALA A 169 -17.75 41.28 7.08
C ALA A 169 -16.21 41.10 6.95
N VAL A 170 -15.43 42.15 7.20
CA VAL A 170 -13.96 42.08 7.23
C VAL A 170 -13.46 41.14 8.35
N SER A 171 -14.02 41.25 9.56
CA SER A 171 -13.68 40.37 10.69
C SER A 171 -13.97 38.89 10.37
N LYS A 172 -15.11 38.60 9.70
CA LYS A 172 -15.47 37.24 9.24
C LYS A 172 -14.51 36.73 8.18
N SER A 173 -14.09 37.55 7.25
CA SER A 173 -13.07 37.18 6.24
C SER A 173 -11.73 36.87 6.90
N LYS A 174 -11.32 37.65 7.90
CA LYS A 174 -10.09 37.38 8.69
C LYS A 174 -10.18 36.07 9.47
N LEU A 175 -11.34 35.77 10.07
CA LEU A 175 -11.58 34.46 10.71
C LEU A 175 -11.42 33.31 9.72
N ALA A 176 -11.97 33.43 8.51
CA ALA A 176 -11.86 32.39 7.48
C ALA A 176 -10.37 32.15 7.07
N GLU A 177 -9.60 33.24 6.92
CA GLU A 177 -8.15 33.14 6.66
C GLU A 177 -7.41 32.41 7.80
N THR A 178 -7.69 32.78 9.06
CA THR A 178 -7.05 32.17 10.23
C THR A 178 -7.43 30.69 10.35
N ARG A 179 -8.69 30.32 10.09
CA ARG A 179 -9.13 28.92 10.04
C ARG A 179 -8.42 28.12 8.96
N SER A 180 -8.24 28.71 7.79
CA SER A 180 -7.47 28.05 6.71
C SER A 180 -6.01 27.81 7.12
N ALA A 181 -5.38 28.78 7.77
CA ALA A 181 -4.03 28.61 8.32
C ALA A 181 -3.95 27.50 9.38
N LEU A 182 -4.96 27.40 10.26
CA LEU A 182 -5.06 26.32 11.24
C LEU A 182 -5.17 24.95 10.57
N GLU A 183 -5.96 24.81 9.50
CA GLU A 183 -6.08 23.54 8.77
C GLU A 183 -4.76 23.13 8.10
N VAL A 184 -3.98 24.09 7.58
CA VAL A 184 -2.63 23.82 7.07
C VAL A 184 -1.72 23.29 8.20
N ALA A 185 -1.70 23.97 9.34
CA ALA A 185 -0.88 23.56 10.48
C ALA A 185 -1.27 22.17 11.02
N LYS A 186 -2.57 21.83 11.03
CA LYS A 186 -3.04 20.49 11.40
C LYS A 186 -2.51 19.41 10.45
N ARG A 187 -2.52 19.67 9.14
CA ARG A 187 -1.97 18.76 8.14
C ARG A 187 -0.45 18.59 8.30
N GLU A 188 0.29 19.67 8.54
CA GLU A 188 1.73 19.61 8.82
C GLU A 188 2.01 18.73 10.06
N LYS A 189 1.20 18.87 11.12
CA LYS A 189 1.29 18.02 12.31
C LYS A 189 0.94 16.56 12.00
N ASP A 190 -0.11 16.30 11.24
CA ASP A 190 -0.53 14.93 10.88
C ASP A 190 0.51 14.22 9.99
N GLN A 191 1.24 14.94 9.15
CA GLN A 191 2.35 14.40 8.36
C GLN A 191 3.50 13.86 9.21
N LYS A 192 3.60 14.22 10.49
CA LYS A 192 4.56 13.65 11.44
C LYS A 192 4.15 12.26 11.95
N ILE A 193 2.95 11.81 11.64
CA ILE A 193 2.48 10.45 11.89
C ILE A 193 2.56 9.68 10.57
N ILE A 194 3.55 8.79 10.48
CA ILE A 194 3.74 8.02 9.25
C ILE A 194 2.85 6.78 9.29
N ARG A 195 2.04 6.64 8.24
CA ARG A 195 0.99 5.62 8.13
C ARG A 195 1.30 4.61 7.04
N SER A 196 0.73 3.41 7.15
CA SER A 196 0.82 2.41 6.11
C SER A 196 0.05 2.87 4.86
N PRO A 197 0.64 2.77 3.66
CA PRO A 197 -0.05 3.08 2.41
C PRO A 197 -1.00 1.98 1.94
N VAL A 198 -0.95 0.78 2.55
CA VAL A 198 -1.73 -0.40 2.15
C VAL A 198 -2.01 -1.32 3.34
N ASP A 199 -3.00 -2.19 3.16
CA ASP A 199 -3.19 -3.35 4.02
C ASP A 199 -2.08 -4.36 3.79
N GLY A 200 -1.41 -4.82 4.85
CA GLY A 200 -0.30 -5.72 4.69
C GLY A 200 0.33 -6.20 5.99
N LYS A 201 1.53 -6.71 5.85
CA LYS A 201 2.38 -7.15 6.96
C LYS A 201 3.74 -6.47 6.86
N ILE A 202 4.21 -5.91 7.95
CA ILE A 202 5.55 -5.31 8.04
C ILE A 202 6.59 -6.42 8.00
N LEU A 203 7.52 -6.34 7.05
CA LEU A 203 8.64 -7.28 6.94
C LEU A 203 9.85 -6.80 7.72
N GLU A 204 10.13 -5.50 7.64
CA GLU A 204 11.32 -4.87 8.22
C GLU A 204 11.02 -3.43 8.60
N ILE A 205 11.63 -2.94 9.69
CA ILE A 205 11.66 -1.53 10.09
C ILE A 205 13.11 -1.16 10.40
N THR A 206 13.68 -0.28 9.59
CA THR A 206 15.06 0.21 9.77
C THR A 206 15.15 1.48 10.63
N ALA A 207 14.02 2.14 10.89
CA ALA A 207 13.96 3.32 11.74
C ALA A 207 14.22 2.96 13.21
N LEU A 208 14.95 3.83 13.92
CA LEU A 208 15.19 3.72 15.36
C LEU A 208 14.65 4.94 16.09
N ILE A 209 14.16 4.76 17.31
CA ILE A 209 13.74 5.88 18.16
C ILE A 209 14.94 6.81 18.40
N GLY A 210 14.76 8.11 18.17
CA GLY A 210 15.79 9.14 18.26
C GLY A 210 16.62 9.32 16.98
N SER A 211 16.47 8.46 15.96
CA SER A 211 17.13 8.66 14.67
C SER A 211 16.41 9.73 13.83
N SER A 212 17.18 10.40 12.97
CA SER A 212 16.62 11.28 11.94
C SER A 212 16.20 10.46 10.73
N LEU A 213 15.03 10.76 10.20
CA LEU A 213 14.57 10.29 8.88
C LEU A 213 14.50 11.47 7.94
N ASP A 214 15.06 11.30 6.76
CA ASP A 214 15.00 12.30 5.70
C ASP A 214 13.80 12.05 4.77
N THR A 215 13.37 13.11 4.08
CA THR A 215 12.31 13.01 3.07
C THR A 215 12.69 11.99 1.99
N LYS A 216 11.76 11.10 1.65
CA LYS A 216 11.91 9.98 0.69
C LYS A 216 12.86 8.86 1.16
N GLN A 217 13.42 8.93 2.35
CA GLN A 217 14.17 7.82 2.91
C GLN A 217 13.22 6.67 3.28
N SER A 218 13.47 5.49 2.70
CA SER A 218 12.74 4.27 3.09
C SER A 218 13.11 3.87 4.50
N PHE A 219 12.11 3.56 5.31
CA PHE A 219 12.28 3.16 6.71
C PHE A 219 11.58 1.83 7.03
N ALA A 220 10.71 1.35 6.17
CA ALA A 220 10.02 0.09 6.38
C ALA A 220 9.70 -0.61 5.05
N GLN A 221 9.64 -1.94 5.09
CA GLN A 221 9.18 -2.79 4.01
C GLN A 221 7.86 -3.43 4.40
N ILE A 222 6.84 -3.24 3.56
CA ILE A 222 5.50 -3.77 3.80
C ILE A 222 5.14 -4.72 2.67
N ARG A 223 4.81 -5.96 3.03
CA ARG A 223 4.20 -6.92 2.13
C ARG A 223 2.71 -6.67 2.08
N PRO A 224 2.13 -6.26 0.94
CA PRO A 224 0.69 -6.13 0.80
C PRO A 224 -0.01 -7.49 0.99
N ILE A 225 -1.28 -7.46 1.39
CA ILE A 225 -2.13 -8.65 1.38
C ILE A 225 -2.24 -9.17 -0.04
N GLY A 226 -2.01 -10.46 -0.23
CA GLY A 226 -2.04 -11.10 -1.54
C GLY A 226 -1.49 -12.51 -1.48
N LYS A 227 -1.57 -13.19 -2.62
CA LYS A 227 -1.04 -14.54 -2.77
C LYS A 227 0.49 -14.52 -2.82
N THR A 228 1.09 -15.67 -2.61
CA THR A 228 2.53 -15.85 -2.81
C THR A 228 2.74 -16.57 -4.13
N ILE A 229 3.71 -16.12 -4.90
CA ILE A 229 4.05 -16.66 -6.22
C ILE A 229 5.51 -17.11 -6.24
N ALA A 230 5.85 -17.94 -7.19
CA ALA A 230 7.22 -18.22 -7.55
C ALA A 230 7.52 -17.56 -8.91
N VAL A 231 8.48 -16.65 -8.94
CA VAL A 231 8.99 -16.02 -10.16
C VAL A 231 10.13 -16.88 -10.66
N CYS A 232 9.89 -17.62 -11.73
CA CYS A 232 10.78 -18.62 -12.29
C CYS A 232 11.46 -18.12 -13.57
N GLU A 233 12.78 -18.28 -13.66
CA GLU A 233 13.57 -18.05 -14.87
C GLU A 233 13.77 -19.39 -15.61
N VAL A 234 13.20 -19.51 -16.79
CA VAL A 234 13.35 -20.66 -17.70
C VAL A 234 14.28 -20.29 -18.84
N ASP A 235 15.25 -21.15 -19.14
CA ASP A 235 16.21 -20.96 -20.23
C ASP A 235 15.50 -20.83 -21.58
N GLU A 236 16.04 -19.97 -22.46
CA GLU A 236 15.52 -19.71 -23.82
C GLU A 236 15.26 -20.97 -24.62
N LEU A 237 16.10 -22.02 -24.47
CA LEU A 237 15.97 -23.30 -25.16
C LEU A 237 14.65 -24.03 -24.85
N PHE A 238 14.01 -23.72 -23.71
CA PHE A 238 12.77 -24.37 -23.28
C PHE A 238 11.62 -23.37 -23.14
N ALA A 239 11.87 -22.10 -23.44
CA ALA A 239 10.94 -21.02 -23.21
C ALA A 239 9.61 -21.14 -23.98
N ASP A 240 9.68 -21.70 -25.21
CA ASP A 240 8.54 -21.95 -26.10
C ASP A 240 7.61 -23.06 -25.61
N LYS A 241 8.11 -23.97 -24.77
CA LYS A 241 7.37 -25.13 -24.26
C LYS A 241 6.51 -24.78 -23.03
N VAL A 242 6.75 -23.63 -22.39
CA VAL A 242 6.03 -23.22 -21.20
C VAL A 242 4.89 -22.28 -21.55
N ASN A 243 3.68 -22.65 -21.12
CA ASN A 243 2.45 -21.90 -21.37
C ASN A 243 1.63 -21.75 -20.07
N ASP A 244 0.75 -20.77 -20.08
CA ASP A 244 -0.17 -20.53 -18.96
C ASP A 244 -1.10 -21.74 -18.78
N GLY A 245 -1.45 -22.03 -17.52
CA GLY A 245 -2.29 -23.16 -17.13
C GLY A 245 -1.53 -24.45 -16.83
N GLN A 246 -0.23 -24.54 -17.13
CA GLN A 246 0.57 -25.72 -16.82
C GLN A 246 0.80 -25.88 -15.32
N LYS A 247 0.85 -27.15 -14.87
CA LYS A 247 1.16 -27.48 -13.47
C LYS A 247 2.65 -27.37 -13.21
N ALA A 248 2.98 -26.93 -12.01
CA ALA A 248 4.36 -26.80 -11.55
C ALA A 248 4.53 -27.34 -10.13
N TRP A 249 5.71 -27.87 -9.85
CA TRP A 249 6.14 -28.27 -8.52
C TRP A 249 7.30 -27.39 -8.08
N ILE A 250 7.24 -26.92 -6.87
CA ILE A 250 8.30 -26.12 -6.24
C ILE A 250 9.08 -27.04 -5.30
N ARG A 251 10.39 -27.10 -5.51
CA ARG A 251 11.32 -27.96 -4.76
C ARG A 251 12.37 -27.12 -4.06
N LYS A 252 12.92 -27.65 -2.97
CA LYS A 252 14.13 -27.08 -2.38
C LYS A 252 15.27 -27.26 -3.39
N PHE A 253 16.10 -26.23 -3.55
CA PHE A 253 17.26 -26.28 -4.45
C PHE A 253 18.16 -27.47 -4.15
N GLY A 254 18.42 -28.29 -5.18
CA GLY A 254 19.24 -29.50 -5.06
C GLY A 254 18.57 -30.67 -4.33
N SER A 255 17.24 -30.65 -4.09
CA SER A 255 16.46 -31.75 -3.49
C SER A 255 15.33 -32.17 -4.41
N LEU A 256 14.88 -33.40 -4.25
CA LEU A 256 13.68 -33.92 -4.93
C LEU A 256 12.39 -33.66 -4.12
N ASP A 257 12.51 -33.12 -2.90
CA ASP A 257 11.37 -32.88 -2.02
C ASP A 257 10.51 -31.72 -2.56
N THR A 258 9.25 -31.99 -2.82
CA THR A 258 8.27 -30.98 -3.21
C THR A 258 7.79 -30.22 -1.99
N LEU A 259 8.00 -28.90 -1.99
CA LEU A 259 7.58 -27.99 -0.93
C LEU A 259 6.16 -27.44 -1.17
N SER A 260 5.82 -27.19 -2.44
CA SER A 260 4.52 -26.68 -2.84
C SER A 260 4.23 -27.10 -4.29
N THR A 261 2.96 -27.10 -4.64
CA THR A 261 2.48 -27.16 -6.03
C THR A 261 1.99 -25.78 -6.46
N GLY A 262 1.76 -25.62 -7.75
CA GLY A 262 1.22 -24.40 -8.29
C GLY A 262 0.86 -24.51 -9.76
N THR A 263 0.35 -23.42 -10.30
CA THR A 263 -0.04 -23.33 -11.70
C THR A 263 0.61 -22.09 -12.32
N VAL A 264 1.14 -22.25 -13.53
CA VAL A 264 1.63 -21.14 -14.34
C VAL A 264 0.45 -20.23 -14.68
N PHE A 265 0.49 -18.98 -14.28
CA PHE A 265 -0.56 -18.00 -14.58
C PHE A 265 -0.09 -16.86 -15.48
N PHE A 266 1.22 -16.72 -15.63
CA PHE A 266 1.81 -15.71 -16.50
C PHE A 266 3.13 -16.21 -17.07
N SER A 267 3.28 -16.07 -18.37
CA SER A 267 4.52 -16.34 -19.11
C SER A 267 4.89 -15.11 -19.95
N SER A 268 6.05 -14.49 -19.64
CA SER A 268 6.51 -13.29 -20.33
C SER A 268 6.70 -13.54 -21.83
N SER A 269 6.31 -12.59 -22.66
CA SER A 269 6.64 -12.60 -24.11
C SER A 269 8.03 -12.02 -24.41
N LEU A 270 8.77 -11.57 -23.38
CA LEU A 270 10.08 -10.94 -23.51
C LEU A 270 11.14 -11.82 -22.86
N LEU A 271 12.23 -12.06 -23.58
CA LEU A 271 13.44 -12.67 -23.01
C LEU A 271 14.28 -11.61 -22.31
N LYS A 272 14.73 -11.93 -21.09
CA LYS A 272 15.62 -11.09 -20.27
C LYS A 272 16.98 -11.77 -20.12
N LYS A 273 18.01 -11.01 -19.75
CA LYS A 273 19.24 -11.60 -19.25
C LYS A 273 18.96 -12.34 -17.94
N LYS A 274 19.58 -13.52 -17.78
CA LYS A 274 19.49 -14.30 -16.55
C LYS A 274 19.93 -13.43 -15.35
N SER A 275 19.05 -13.25 -14.38
CA SER A 275 19.28 -12.38 -13.21
C SER A 275 19.36 -13.15 -11.91
N LEU A 276 18.63 -14.26 -11.83
CA LEU A 276 18.64 -15.13 -10.69
C LEU A 276 19.90 -15.99 -10.75
N PHE A 277 20.93 -15.59 -9.98
CA PHE A 277 22.16 -16.36 -9.72
C PHE A 277 23.21 -16.37 -10.83
N THR A 278 23.94 -15.28 -10.92
CA THR A 278 25.31 -15.23 -11.45
C THR A 278 26.29 -15.60 -10.34
N ASP A 279 26.42 -16.89 -10.02
CA ASP A 279 27.25 -17.32 -8.88
C ASP A 279 28.73 -17.56 -9.23
N GLN A 280 29.15 -17.37 -10.48
CA GLN A 280 30.56 -17.52 -10.86
C GLN A 280 31.03 -16.34 -11.68
N ALA A 281 32.08 -15.68 -11.19
CA ALA A 281 32.75 -14.55 -11.82
C ALA A 281 33.45 -14.87 -13.16
N GLY A 282 33.10 -15.97 -13.82
CA GLY A 282 33.68 -16.47 -15.05
C GLY A 282 32.70 -16.83 -16.17
N GLU A 283 31.41 -16.95 -15.91
CA GLU A 283 30.42 -17.25 -16.94
C GLU A 283 30.02 -15.98 -17.72
N LYS A 284 30.76 -15.69 -18.77
CA LYS A 284 30.41 -14.67 -19.80
C LYS A 284 29.39 -15.18 -20.81
N GLU A 285 28.56 -16.13 -20.50
CA GLU A 285 27.48 -16.53 -21.39
C GLU A 285 26.29 -15.59 -21.22
N ASP A 286 25.94 -14.91 -22.30
CA ASP A 286 24.74 -14.06 -22.46
C ASP A 286 23.50 -14.94 -22.54
N ARG A 287 23.25 -15.76 -21.51
CA ARG A 287 22.07 -16.63 -21.43
C ARG A 287 20.83 -15.81 -21.22
N ARG A 288 19.89 -16.00 -22.11
CA ARG A 288 18.58 -15.37 -22.01
C ARG A 288 17.60 -16.34 -21.35
N VAL A 289 16.69 -15.74 -20.58
CA VAL A 289 15.66 -16.47 -19.84
C VAL A 289 14.29 -15.84 -20.08
N ARG A 290 13.26 -16.66 -20.00
CA ARG A 290 11.87 -16.25 -19.98
C ARG A 290 11.38 -16.25 -18.53
N GLU A 291 10.80 -15.14 -18.10
CA GLU A 291 10.16 -15.04 -16.79
C GLU A 291 8.78 -15.70 -16.79
N ILE A 292 8.58 -16.61 -15.85
CA ILE A 292 7.34 -17.35 -15.66
C ILE A 292 6.87 -17.12 -14.23
N LYS A 293 5.60 -16.75 -14.03
CA LYS A 293 5.03 -16.62 -12.69
C LYS A 293 4.09 -17.78 -12.40
N ILE A 294 4.33 -18.42 -11.26
CA ILE A 294 3.61 -19.62 -10.80
C ILE A 294 2.86 -19.24 -9.54
N MET A 295 1.54 -19.40 -9.55
CA MET A 295 0.70 -19.24 -8.39
C MET A 295 0.86 -20.46 -7.49
N LEU A 296 1.21 -20.25 -6.23
CA LEU A 296 1.47 -21.31 -5.25
C LEU A 296 0.20 -21.72 -4.53
N ASP A 297 -0.04 -23.04 -4.41
CA ASP A 297 -1.20 -23.58 -3.69
C ASP A 297 -0.97 -23.60 -2.17
N HIS A 298 0.26 -23.93 -1.73
CA HIS A 298 0.64 -24.11 -0.33
C HIS A 298 1.94 -23.37 0.00
N PRO A 299 1.89 -22.03 0.12
CA PRO A 299 3.09 -21.21 0.34
C PRO A 299 3.62 -21.22 1.77
N GLU A 300 2.93 -21.83 2.74
CA GLU A 300 3.22 -21.74 4.18
C GLU A 300 4.61 -22.27 4.56
N LYS A 301 5.14 -23.19 3.77
CA LYS A 301 6.47 -23.78 3.95
C LYS A 301 7.60 -23.00 3.29
N LEU A 302 7.27 -21.91 2.60
CA LEU A 302 8.21 -21.16 1.79
C LEU A 302 8.46 -19.78 2.41
N LEU A 303 9.72 -19.41 2.54
CA LEU A 303 10.09 -18.06 2.97
C LEU A 303 10.15 -17.13 1.75
N LEU A 304 9.72 -15.90 1.92
CA LEU A 304 9.90 -14.87 0.89
C LEU A 304 11.39 -14.70 0.57
N ASN A 305 11.68 -14.37 -0.68
CA ASN A 305 13.04 -14.27 -1.23
C ASN A 305 13.85 -15.58 -1.23
N SER A 306 13.25 -16.72 -0.82
CA SER A 306 13.96 -17.99 -0.88
C SER A 306 14.16 -18.45 -2.33
N ARG A 307 15.33 -19.04 -2.57
CA ARG A 307 15.68 -19.71 -3.84
C ARG A 307 15.11 -21.10 -3.85
N VAL A 308 14.36 -21.43 -4.91
CA VAL A 308 13.73 -22.73 -5.12
C VAL A 308 13.90 -23.18 -6.56
N GLU A 309 13.72 -24.47 -6.82
CA GLU A 309 13.57 -24.99 -8.16
C GLU A 309 12.10 -25.05 -8.51
N CYS A 310 11.74 -24.62 -9.73
CA CYS A 310 10.44 -24.87 -10.31
C CYS A 310 10.55 -25.95 -11.39
N VAL A 311 9.70 -26.94 -11.31
CA VAL A 311 9.58 -28.03 -12.28
C VAL A 311 8.22 -27.91 -12.94
N ILE A 312 8.18 -27.54 -14.21
CA ILE A 312 6.95 -27.27 -14.97
C ILE A 312 6.65 -28.47 -15.85
N ASP A 313 5.43 -28.98 -15.80
CA ASP A 313 4.96 -30.05 -16.63
C ASP A 313 4.58 -29.56 -18.02
N ILE A 314 5.29 -30.03 -19.02
CA ILE A 314 5.05 -29.71 -20.44
C ILE A 314 4.39 -30.86 -21.23
N SER A 315 3.96 -31.92 -20.54
CA SER A 315 3.37 -33.11 -21.20
C SER A 315 2.07 -32.82 -21.96
N GLY A 316 1.34 -31.77 -21.59
CA GLY A 316 0.11 -31.35 -22.25
C GLY A 316 0.29 -30.57 -23.57
N ASN A 317 1.51 -30.30 -24.00
CA ASN A 317 1.81 -29.42 -25.13
C ASN A 317 1.97 -30.21 -26.48
N THR A 318 1.53 -31.45 -26.53
CA THR A 318 1.40 -32.19 -27.80
C THR A 318 0.12 -31.74 -28.54
N LYS A 319 0.07 -30.47 -28.97
CA LYS A 319 -0.79 -30.09 -30.11
C LYS A 319 0.14 -29.63 -31.22
N ASN A 320 0.07 -30.43 -32.29
CA ASN A 320 0.68 -30.27 -33.60
C ASN A 320 0.80 -28.83 -34.09
#